data_f17346c8499417781d436a671b0d3cea
#
_entry.id   f17346c8499417781d436a671b0d3cea
#
_cell.length_a   1.000
_cell.length_b   1.000
_cell.length_c   1.000
_cell.angle_alpha   90.00
_cell.angle_beta   90.00
_cell.angle_gamma   90.00
#
_symmetry.space_group_name_H-M   'P 1'
#
loop_
_entity.id
_entity.type
_entity.pdbx_description
1 polymer ?
#
loop_
_entity_poly.entity_id
_entity_poly.type
_entity_poly.pdbx_seq_one_letter_code
_entity_poly.pdbx_strand_id
1 'polypeptide(L)'
;MAAYAITSLFVSQSVTSHLSKKQIFQIVLDDNIGNSEVGPGDSFPVSPVVFNDATEEMYVFVHIQMPAYSGTPQQQPEGSLLYTFIAGADWTLVESGNGSVAYAYTSGNDGMTPLQPGEKTSALTTQMTMRSITNAEYAAIDDINIKITCYAVGTDGVSTNPSDAWNECKTIGDVS
;
A
#
# COMPACT_ATOMS: atom_id res chain seq x y z
N MET A 1 38.65 6.91 11.39
CA MET A 1 37.18 6.86 11.43
C MET A 1 36.72 6.74 9.98
N ALA A 2 36.25 5.57 9.60
CA ALA A 2 35.72 5.32 8.28
C ALA A 2 34.25 5.73 8.29
N ALA A 3 33.87 6.70 7.47
CA ALA A 3 32.47 7.07 7.24
C ALA A 3 31.86 5.96 6.37
N TYR A 4 31.00 5.15 6.96
CA TYR A 4 30.16 4.25 6.18
C TYR A 4 29.09 5.11 5.49
N ALA A 5 29.19 5.21 4.18
CA ALA A 5 28.10 5.72 3.38
C ALA A 5 26.96 4.70 3.46
N ILE A 6 25.91 5.02 4.19
CA ILE A 6 24.67 4.25 4.18
C ILE A 6 24.07 4.48 2.80
N THR A 7 24.27 3.51 1.91
CA THR A 7 23.59 3.49 0.63
C THR A 7 22.22 2.85 0.86
N SER A 8 21.29 3.62 1.43
CA SER A 8 19.90 3.18 1.46
C SER A 8 19.34 3.28 0.04
N LEU A 9 19.15 2.12 -0.58
CA LEU A 9 18.48 2.03 -1.87
C LEU A 9 16.98 2.21 -1.63
N PHE A 10 16.46 3.35 -2.06
CA PHE A 10 15.03 3.62 -2.08
C PHE A 10 14.45 3.26 -3.45
N VAL A 11 13.38 2.49 -3.46
CA VAL A 11 12.64 2.19 -4.69
C VAL A 11 11.15 2.35 -4.41
N SER A 12 10.50 3.20 -5.20
CA SER A 12 9.04 3.32 -5.22
C SER A 12 8.51 2.88 -6.58
N GLN A 13 7.46 2.07 -6.58
CA GLN A 13 6.75 1.69 -7.78
C GLN A 13 5.27 1.98 -7.63
N SER A 14 4.74 2.77 -8.57
CA SER A 14 3.33 3.08 -8.67
C SER A 14 2.76 2.35 -9.88
N VAL A 15 1.72 1.55 -9.67
CA VAL A 15 0.99 0.91 -10.77
C VAL A 15 -0.23 1.74 -11.09
N THR A 16 -0.09 2.61 -12.08
CA THR A 16 -1.18 3.06 -12.95
C THR A 16 -1.04 2.22 -14.22
N SER A 17 -2.11 1.74 -14.80
CA SER A 17 -2.20 0.76 -15.88
C SER A 17 -1.46 1.09 -17.19
N HIS A 18 -0.17 1.46 -17.15
CA HIS A 18 0.70 1.62 -18.31
C HIS A 18 2.08 1.05 -18.07
N LEU A 19 2.44 0.09 -18.94
CA LEU A 19 3.71 -0.59 -19.02
C LEU A 19 4.90 0.36 -19.20
N SER A 20 5.96 0.25 -18.40
CA SER A 20 7.35 0.25 -18.91
C SER A 20 8.42 0.25 -17.82
N LYS A 21 9.50 -0.47 -18.14
CA LYS A 21 10.84 -0.61 -17.56
C LYS A 21 11.00 -1.62 -16.43
N LYS A 22 11.98 -2.51 -16.63
CA LYS A 22 12.53 -3.47 -15.67
C LYS A 22 12.92 -2.74 -14.40
N GLN A 23 12.13 -2.93 -13.34
CA GLN A 23 12.37 -2.35 -12.03
C GLN A 23 12.81 -3.43 -11.05
N ILE A 24 13.48 -3.00 -9.99
CA ILE A 24 14.07 -3.86 -8.96
C ILE A 24 12.97 -4.53 -8.11
N PHE A 25 11.76 -4.00 -8.11
CA PHE A 25 10.58 -4.57 -7.46
C PHE A 25 9.42 -4.70 -8.44
N GLN A 26 8.68 -5.78 -8.33
CA GLN A 26 7.45 -5.97 -9.06
C GLN A 26 6.29 -6.11 -8.07
N ILE A 27 5.32 -5.19 -8.15
CA ILE A 27 4.00 -5.39 -7.55
C ILE A 27 3.20 -6.20 -8.56
N VAL A 28 2.83 -7.40 -8.19
CA VAL A 28 1.87 -8.18 -8.95
C VAL A 28 0.49 -7.85 -8.38
N LEU A 29 -0.24 -6.99 -9.08
CA LEU A 29 -1.67 -6.87 -8.89
C LEU A 29 -2.31 -7.98 -9.70
N ASP A 30 -3.22 -8.73 -9.08
CA ASP A 30 -4.06 -9.66 -9.86
C ASP A 30 -4.87 -8.80 -10.83
N ASP A 31 -4.69 -9.02 -12.15
CA ASP A 31 -5.17 -8.17 -13.25
C ASP A 31 -6.70 -8.05 -13.35
N ASN A 32 -7.43 -8.59 -12.40
CA ASN A 32 -8.90 -8.52 -12.36
C ASN A 32 -9.46 -7.15 -11.96
N ILE A 33 -8.63 -6.13 -11.65
CA ILE A 33 -9.09 -4.75 -11.47
C ILE A 33 -9.32 -4.04 -12.82
N GLY A 34 -9.10 -4.70 -13.94
CA GLY A 34 -9.28 -4.13 -15.27
C GLY A 34 -10.74 -3.75 -15.52
N ASN A 35 -11.06 -2.46 -15.66
CA ASN A 35 -12.32 -1.90 -16.18
C ASN A 35 -13.62 -2.46 -15.58
N SER A 36 -13.63 -2.85 -14.32
CA SER A 36 -14.86 -3.26 -13.64
C SER A 36 -15.68 -2.02 -13.31
N GLU A 37 -16.91 -1.99 -13.76
CA GLU A 37 -17.88 -1.03 -13.24
C GLU A 37 -18.14 -1.40 -11.78
N VAL A 38 -17.84 -0.48 -10.86
CA VAL A 38 -18.01 -0.69 -9.42
C VAL A 38 -19.01 0.32 -8.92
N GLY A 39 -20.07 -0.16 -8.30
CA GLY A 39 -21.11 0.67 -7.70
C GLY A 39 -21.12 0.58 -6.16
N PRO A 40 -21.95 1.40 -5.50
CA PRO A 40 -22.11 1.38 -4.05
C PRO A 40 -22.45 -0.01 -3.51
N GLY A 41 -21.64 -0.53 -2.60
CA GLY A 41 -21.81 -1.85 -2.00
C GLY A 41 -21.20 -3.01 -2.79
N ASP A 42 -20.66 -2.77 -3.98
CA ASP A 42 -20.02 -3.81 -4.76
C ASP A 42 -18.65 -4.17 -4.19
N SER A 43 -18.34 -5.46 -4.30
CA SER A 43 -17.04 -6.02 -3.93
C SER A 43 -16.31 -6.49 -5.18
N PHE A 44 -14.99 -6.25 -5.21
CA PHE A 44 -14.15 -6.67 -6.32
C PHE A 44 -12.82 -7.25 -5.81
N PRO A 45 -12.23 -8.19 -6.54
CA PRO A 45 -10.97 -8.81 -6.13
C PRO A 45 -9.82 -7.81 -6.27
N VAL A 46 -8.94 -7.80 -5.28
CA VAL A 46 -7.69 -7.01 -5.25
C VAL A 46 -6.68 -7.81 -4.46
N SER A 47 -5.55 -8.13 -5.06
CA SER A 47 -4.55 -8.98 -4.41
C SER A 47 -3.13 -8.41 -4.55
N PRO A 48 -2.82 -7.29 -3.87
CA PRO A 48 -1.48 -6.71 -3.96
C PRO A 48 -0.46 -7.60 -3.25
N VAL A 49 0.54 -8.02 -4.00
CA VAL A 49 1.67 -8.83 -3.56
C VAL A 49 2.95 -8.12 -3.98
N VAL A 50 3.93 -8.08 -3.08
CA VAL A 50 5.26 -7.50 -3.36
C VAL A 50 6.26 -8.63 -3.56
N PHE A 51 7.02 -8.57 -4.65
CA PHE A 51 8.11 -9.48 -4.95
C PHE A 51 9.43 -8.73 -4.85
N ASN A 52 10.40 -9.27 -4.10
CA ASN A 52 11.75 -8.72 -4.02
C ASN A 52 12.63 -9.31 -5.12
N ASP A 53 12.82 -8.55 -6.21
CA ASP A 53 13.74 -8.88 -7.31
C ASP A 53 15.12 -8.21 -7.13
N ALA A 54 15.39 -7.65 -5.95
CA ALA A 54 16.71 -7.10 -5.59
C ALA A 54 17.68 -8.21 -5.17
N THR A 55 18.94 -7.84 -4.97
CA THR A 55 19.99 -8.75 -4.48
C THR A 55 20.14 -8.75 -2.96
N GLU A 56 19.43 -7.87 -2.28
CA GLU A 56 19.51 -7.64 -0.84
C GLU A 56 18.13 -7.80 -0.19
N GLU A 57 18.13 -8.09 1.10
CA GLU A 57 16.90 -8.14 1.89
C GLU A 57 16.36 -6.73 2.13
N MET A 58 15.03 -6.60 2.17
CA MET A 58 14.39 -5.30 2.28
C MET A 58 13.16 -5.34 3.18
N TYR A 59 12.91 -4.24 3.88
CA TYR A 59 11.62 -3.96 4.47
C TYR A 59 10.70 -3.37 3.41
N VAL A 60 9.47 -3.88 3.34
CA VAL A 60 8.50 -3.47 2.33
C VAL A 60 7.23 -2.90 2.94
N PHE A 61 6.66 -1.93 2.23
CA PHE A 61 5.43 -1.24 2.61
C PHE A 61 4.51 -1.13 1.40
N VAL A 62 3.22 -1.17 1.65
CA VAL A 62 2.20 -0.91 0.64
C VAL A 62 1.37 0.28 1.09
N HIS A 63 1.34 1.32 0.26
CA HIS A 63 0.55 2.52 0.46
C HIS A 63 -0.60 2.52 -0.54
N ILE A 64 -1.82 2.64 -0.04
CA ILE A 64 -3.03 2.68 -0.84
C ILE A 64 -3.63 4.07 -0.70
N GLN A 65 -3.72 4.78 -1.82
CA GLN A 65 -4.45 6.03 -1.96
C GLN A 65 -5.78 5.75 -2.65
N MET A 66 -6.84 6.29 -2.12
CA MET A 66 -8.19 6.17 -2.65
C MET A 66 -8.98 7.42 -2.31
N PRO A 67 -10.05 7.74 -3.03
CA PRO A 67 -10.87 8.89 -2.73
C PRO A 67 -11.35 8.88 -1.28
N ALA A 68 -11.22 10.02 -0.61
CA ALA A 68 -11.82 10.21 0.69
C ALA A 68 -13.33 10.35 0.52
N TYR A 69 -14.09 9.64 1.33
CA TYR A 69 -15.53 9.79 1.37
C TYR A 69 -15.91 10.87 2.39
N SER A 70 -16.44 11.97 1.89
CA SER A 70 -16.93 13.10 2.70
C SER A 70 -18.44 13.01 2.99
N GLY A 71 -18.94 11.79 3.20
CA GLY A 71 -20.36 11.57 3.51
C GLY A 71 -20.81 12.30 4.79
N THR A 72 -22.12 12.42 4.96
CA THR A 72 -22.71 13.14 6.10
C THR A 72 -22.14 12.64 7.43
N PRO A 73 -21.79 13.55 8.36
CA PRO A 73 -21.12 13.25 9.64
C PRO A 73 -21.83 12.22 10.53
N GLN A 74 -23.09 11.90 10.23
CA GLN A 74 -23.90 10.98 11.02
C GLN A 74 -23.66 9.50 10.71
N GLN A 75 -22.99 9.15 9.62
CA GLN A 75 -22.85 7.75 9.18
C GLN A 75 -21.41 7.28 9.04
N GLN A 76 -20.42 8.17 8.96
CA GLN A 76 -19.02 7.81 8.73
C GLN A 76 -18.08 8.75 9.50
N PRO A 77 -17.01 8.24 10.14
CA PRO A 77 -15.96 9.10 10.67
C PRO A 77 -15.38 9.98 9.58
N GLU A 78 -15.06 11.24 9.89
CA GLU A 78 -14.34 12.14 8.99
C GLU A 78 -13.06 11.43 8.49
N GLY A 79 -12.77 11.52 7.19
CA GLY A 79 -11.60 10.87 6.58
C GLY A 79 -11.77 9.40 6.27
N SER A 80 -12.99 8.86 6.33
CA SER A 80 -13.25 7.48 5.92
C SER A 80 -12.91 7.25 4.45
N LEU A 81 -12.24 6.15 4.17
CA LEU A 81 -11.95 5.73 2.81
C LEU A 81 -13.24 5.32 2.08
N LEU A 82 -13.29 5.61 0.78
CA LEU A 82 -14.42 5.20 -0.07
C LEU A 82 -14.54 3.67 -0.14
N TYR A 83 -13.42 2.98 -0.07
CA TYR A 83 -13.36 1.52 -0.07
C TYR A 83 -12.96 0.98 1.31
N THR A 84 -13.49 -0.19 1.64
CA THR A 84 -13.12 -0.95 2.84
C THR A 84 -12.49 -2.27 2.45
N PHE A 85 -11.55 -2.74 3.24
CA PHE A 85 -10.94 -4.07 3.09
C PHE A 85 -10.42 -4.56 4.44
N ILE A 86 -10.10 -5.84 4.50
CA ILE A 86 -9.44 -6.46 5.65
C ILE A 86 -8.02 -6.80 5.22
N ALA A 87 -7.05 -6.23 5.91
CA ALA A 87 -5.66 -6.57 5.70
C ALA A 87 -5.36 -7.99 6.21
N GLY A 88 -4.49 -8.70 5.48
CA GLY A 88 -3.98 -10.00 5.92
C GLY A 88 -3.19 -9.88 7.23
N ALA A 89 -3.13 -10.98 7.99
CA ALA A 89 -2.45 -11.02 9.30
C ALA A 89 -0.95 -10.72 9.24
N ASP A 90 -0.34 -10.86 8.07
CA ASP A 90 1.08 -10.59 7.83
C ASP A 90 1.39 -9.09 7.64
N TRP A 91 0.38 -8.24 7.73
CA TRP A 91 0.50 -6.81 7.46
C TRP A 91 0.05 -5.98 8.66
N THR A 92 0.86 -5.01 9.04
CA THR A 92 0.58 -4.09 10.14
C THR A 92 0.30 -2.69 9.60
N LEU A 93 -0.82 -2.08 10.01
CA LEU A 93 -1.14 -0.69 9.68
C LEU A 93 -0.13 0.24 10.35
N VAL A 94 0.55 1.08 9.56
CA VAL A 94 1.56 2.04 10.04
C VAL A 94 1.15 3.49 9.87
N GLU A 95 0.25 3.76 8.93
CA GLU A 95 -0.30 5.11 8.72
C GLU A 95 -1.74 5.03 8.21
N SER A 96 -2.58 5.96 8.67
CA SER A 96 -3.91 6.18 8.12
C SER A 96 -4.20 7.67 8.10
N GLY A 97 -4.77 8.15 7.00
CA GLY A 97 -5.09 9.56 6.80
C GLY A 97 -6.22 9.75 5.82
N ASN A 98 -6.49 11.01 5.45
CA ASN A 98 -7.52 11.36 4.48
C ASN A 98 -7.20 10.77 3.12
N GLY A 99 -7.95 9.73 2.74
CA GLY A 99 -7.80 9.08 1.44
C GLY A 99 -6.60 8.15 1.31
N SER A 100 -5.89 7.82 2.39
CA SER A 100 -4.76 6.89 2.30
C SER A 100 -4.55 6.02 3.54
N VAL A 101 -3.96 4.84 3.31
CA VAL A 101 -3.48 3.94 4.35
C VAL A 101 -2.14 3.34 3.93
N ALA A 102 -1.24 3.12 4.88
CA ALA A 102 0.01 2.41 4.65
C ALA A 102 0.14 1.21 5.58
N TYR A 103 0.62 0.12 5.02
CA TYR A 103 0.86 -1.14 5.72
C TYR A 103 2.31 -1.56 5.56
N ALA A 104 2.89 -2.07 6.63
CA ALA A 104 4.21 -2.70 6.67
C ALA A 104 4.08 -4.22 6.67
N TYR A 105 4.97 -4.90 5.97
CA TYR A 105 5.04 -6.36 5.99
C TYR A 105 5.76 -6.85 7.25
N THR A 106 5.05 -7.59 8.08
CA THR A 106 5.54 -8.10 9.36
C THR A 106 5.49 -9.63 9.46
N SER A 107 4.93 -10.30 8.45
CA SER A 107 4.75 -11.78 8.44
C SER A 107 4.11 -12.32 9.73
N GLY A 108 3.16 -11.56 10.31
CA GLY A 108 2.49 -11.91 11.55
C GLY A 108 3.30 -11.66 12.83
N ASN A 109 4.44 -10.97 12.74
CA ASN A 109 5.28 -10.61 13.89
C ASN A 109 4.98 -9.18 14.38
N ASP A 110 5.46 -8.85 15.57
CA ASP A 110 5.34 -7.50 16.14
C ASP A 110 6.29 -6.47 15.48
N GLY A 111 7.30 -6.95 14.73
CA GLY A 111 8.32 -6.14 14.05
C GLY A 111 8.36 -6.36 12.55
N MET A 112 9.12 -5.51 11.86
CA MET A 112 9.39 -5.66 10.43
C MET A 112 9.99 -7.03 10.13
N THR A 113 9.50 -7.67 9.07
CA THR A 113 10.09 -8.90 8.54
C THR A 113 10.82 -8.60 7.24
N PRO A 114 12.12 -8.87 7.14
CA PRO A 114 12.85 -8.71 5.89
C PRO A 114 12.31 -9.66 4.82
N LEU A 115 12.05 -9.10 3.65
CA LEU A 115 11.73 -9.88 2.46
C LEU A 115 13.03 -10.22 1.73
N GLN A 116 13.37 -11.51 1.68
CA GLN A 116 14.62 -11.97 1.08
C GLN A 116 14.60 -11.84 -0.45
N PRO A 117 15.78 -11.76 -1.11
CA PRO A 117 15.87 -11.84 -2.56
C PRO A 117 15.13 -13.05 -3.13
N GLY A 118 14.28 -12.82 -4.13
CA GLY A 118 13.47 -13.86 -4.76
C GLY A 118 12.21 -14.27 -4.00
N GLU A 119 11.94 -13.67 -2.83
CA GLU A 119 10.72 -13.93 -2.08
C GLU A 119 9.59 -12.96 -2.44
N LYS A 120 8.38 -13.36 -2.09
CA LYS A 120 7.18 -12.54 -2.19
C LYS A 120 6.41 -12.50 -0.88
N THR A 121 5.74 -11.40 -0.64
CA THR A 121 4.82 -11.30 0.50
C THR A 121 3.56 -12.14 0.27
N SER A 122 2.80 -12.38 1.33
CA SER A 122 1.38 -12.68 1.19
C SER A 122 0.62 -11.47 0.61
N ALA A 123 -0.58 -11.70 0.09
CA ALA A 123 -1.44 -10.62 -0.36
C ALA A 123 -1.83 -9.71 0.81
N LEU A 124 -1.78 -8.39 0.62
CA LEU A 124 -2.25 -7.44 1.63
C LEU A 124 -3.75 -7.61 1.89
N THR A 125 -4.53 -7.82 0.85
CA THR A 125 -5.95 -8.14 0.91
C THR A 125 -6.31 -8.98 -0.30
N THR A 126 -7.47 -9.62 -0.29
CA THR A 126 -7.98 -10.37 -1.45
C THR A 126 -9.21 -9.74 -2.06
N GLN A 127 -9.79 -8.74 -1.38
CA GLN A 127 -11.03 -8.11 -1.80
C GLN A 127 -11.13 -6.70 -1.24
N MET A 128 -11.66 -5.79 -2.04
CA MET A 128 -12.13 -4.48 -1.59
C MET A 128 -13.63 -4.34 -1.85
N THR A 129 -14.29 -3.55 -1.00
CA THR A 129 -15.73 -3.28 -1.12
C THR A 129 -15.93 -1.78 -1.12
N MET A 130 -16.63 -1.27 -2.13
CA MET A 130 -17.08 0.13 -2.12
C MET A 130 -18.14 0.30 -1.03
N ARG A 131 -18.06 1.39 -0.28
CA ARG A 131 -19.07 1.68 0.73
C ARG A 131 -20.45 1.81 0.13
N SER A 132 -21.47 1.38 0.88
CA SER A 132 -22.86 1.62 0.52
C SER A 132 -23.19 3.09 0.74
N ILE A 133 -23.22 3.85 -0.34
CA ILE A 133 -23.55 5.28 -0.39
C ILE A 133 -24.79 5.47 -1.27
N THR A 134 -25.43 6.61 -1.16
CA THR A 134 -26.61 6.90 -2.01
C THR A 134 -26.18 7.19 -3.45
N ASN A 135 -27.11 7.01 -4.40
CA ASN A 135 -26.86 7.35 -5.81
C ASN A 135 -26.46 8.82 -6.00
N ALA A 136 -27.00 9.72 -5.19
CA ALA A 136 -26.65 11.14 -5.25
C ALA A 136 -25.22 11.41 -4.78
N GLU A 137 -24.78 10.74 -3.71
CA GLU A 137 -23.40 10.80 -3.22
C GLU A 137 -22.43 10.18 -4.22
N TYR A 138 -22.79 9.02 -4.79
CA TYR A 138 -21.99 8.36 -5.81
C TYR A 138 -21.80 9.24 -7.05
N ALA A 139 -22.87 9.86 -7.52
CA ALA A 139 -22.81 10.77 -8.67
C ALA A 139 -22.00 12.05 -8.42
N ALA A 140 -21.75 12.40 -7.15
CA ALA A 140 -20.94 13.57 -6.77
C ALA A 140 -19.44 13.26 -6.61
N ILE A 141 -19.04 12.00 -6.78
CA ILE A 141 -17.62 11.59 -6.70
C ILE A 141 -17.01 11.71 -8.09
N ASP A 142 -16.03 12.58 -8.23
CA ASP A 142 -15.37 12.83 -9.53
C ASP A 142 -14.37 11.72 -9.89
N ASP A 143 -13.77 11.05 -8.90
CA ASP A 143 -12.76 10.02 -9.12
C ASP A 143 -12.95 8.86 -8.12
N ILE A 144 -13.03 7.64 -8.64
CA ILE A 144 -13.14 6.41 -7.86
C ILE A 144 -11.89 5.54 -7.94
N ASN A 145 -10.81 6.05 -8.53
CA ASN A 145 -9.60 5.28 -8.75
C ASN A 145 -8.85 5.00 -7.45
N ILE A 146 -8.25 3.82 -7.39
CA ILE A 146 -7.35 3.39 -6.32
C ILE A 146 -5.94 3.40 -6.88
N LYS A 147 -5.02 4.02 -6.14
CA LYS A 147 -3.59 3.96 -6.45
C LYS A 147 -2.88 3.15 -5.37
N ILE A 148 -2.25 2.07 -5.76
CA ILE A 148 -1.44 1.24 -4.86
C ILE A 148 0.03 1.47 -5.21
N THR A 149 0.82 1.83 -4.20
CA THR A 149 2.26 2.07 -4.33
C THR A 149 3.01 1.20 -3.35
N CYS A 150 4.04 0.51 -3.82
CA CYS A 150 4.97 -0.21 -2.97
C CYS A 150 6.20 0.66 -2.70
N TYR A 151 6.63 0.64 -1.46
CA TYR A 151 7.90 1.22 -1.02
C TYR A 151 8.74 0.13 -0.39
N ALA A 152 10.05 0.23 -0.57
CA ALA A 152 10.99 -0.68 0.05
C ALA A 152 12.28 0.06 0.45
N VAL A 153 12.89 -0.39 1.52
CA VAL A 153 14.13 0.15 2.06
C VAL A 153 15.02 -1.01 2.52
N GLY A 154 16.33 -0.89 2.32
CA GLY A 154 17.28 -1.86 2.85
C GLY A 154 17.19 -1.96 4.38
N THR A 155 17.50 -3.12 4.93
CA THR A 155 17.35 -3.38 6.37
C THR A 155 18.45 -2.76 7.23
N ASP A 156 19.59 -2.42 6.64
CA ASP A 156 20.75 -1.88 7.35
C ASP A 156 20.47 -0.49 7.96
N GLY A 157 20.48 -0.43 9.28
CA GLY A 157 20.31 0.82 10.03
C GLY A 157 18.87 1.34 10.09
N VAL A 158 17.91 0.58 9.57
CA VAL A 158 16.47 0.90 9.63
C VAL A 158 15.85 0.23 10.84
N SER A 159 14.92 0.92 11.51
CA SER A 159 14.22 0.41 12.67
C SER A 159 13.45 -0.87 12.36
N THR A 160 13.42 -1.81 13.31
CA THR A 160 12.54 -2.99 13.23
C THR A 160 11.11 -2.69 13.69
N ASN A 161 10.85 -1.52 14.28
CA ASN A 161 9.49 -1.08 14.58
C ASN A 161 8.79 -0.64 13.29
N PRO A 162 7.62 -1.18 12.95
CA PRO A 162 6.97 -0.89 11.66
C PRO A 162 6.67 0.59 11.42
N SER A 163 6.22 1.32 12.43
CA SER A 163 5.89 2.75 12.30
C SER A 163 7.14 3.61 12.16
N ASP A 164 8.21 3.30 12.90
CA ASP A 164 9.48 4.01 12.80
C ASP A 164 10.13 3.76 11.44
N ALA A 165 10.17 2.49 11.00
CA ALA A 165 10.68 2.10 9.68
C ALA A 165 9.91 2.79 8.54
N TRP A 166 8.59 2.94 8.67
CA TRP A 166 7.79 3.69 7.71
C TRP A 166 8.17 5.17 7.65
N ASN A 167 8.37 5.81 8.82
CA ASN A 167 8.78 7.20 8.89
C ASN A 167 10.19 7.41 8.30
N GLU A 168 11.13 6.49 8.54
CA GLU A 168 12.45 6.49 7.94
C GLU A 168 12.36 6.33 6.41
N CYS A 169 11.54 5.38 5.94
CA CYS A 169 11.28 5.16 4.52
C CYS A 169 10.75 6.41 3.82
N LYS A 170 9.79 7.12 4.44
CA LYS A 170 9.27 8.40 3.91
C LYS A 170 10.36 9.47 3.81
N THR A 171 11.22 9.56 4.80
CA THR A 171 12.30 10.55 4.84
C THR A 171 13.35 10.31 3.74
N ILE A 172 13.66 9.03 3.47
CA ILE A 172 14.64 8.65 2.44
C ILE A 172 14.07 8.88 1.04
N GLY A 173 12.78 8.64 0.86
CA GLY A 173 12.15 8.57 -0.45
C GLY A 173 11.38 9.79 -0.91
N ASP A 174 11.36 10.86 -0.13
CA ASP A 174 10.54 12.05 -0.43
C ASP A 174 9.09 11.69 -0.74
N VAL A 175 8.53 10.78 0.07
CA VAL A 175 7.16 10.25 -0.09
C VAL A 175 6.17 11.32 0.37
N SER A 176 5.49 11.92 -0.58
CA SER A 176 4.42 12.91 -0.36
C SER A 176 3.02 12.31 -0.47
#